data_9dbe523bc75500ee1f7d8e62cad96f7e
#
_entry.id   9dbe523bc75500ee1f7d8e62cad96f7e
#
_cell.length_a   1.000
_cell.length_b   1.000
_cell.length_c   1.000
_cell.angle_alpha   90.00
_cell.angle_beta   90.00
_cell.angle_gamma   90.00
#
_symmetry.space_group_name_H-M   'P 1'
#
loop_
_entity.id
_entity.type
_entity.pdbx_description
1 polymer ?
#
loop_
_entity_poly.entity_id
_entity_poly.type
_entity_poly.pdbx_seq_one_letter_code
_entity_poly.pdbx_strand_id
1 'polypeptide(L)'
;MNDNQKQLGKYYTINNPFDLNVFKDWFNHIPNVQELTILEPFAGSNNIVNLMGVDNNWECYDILPTTNLAPKFKIKKRYTIKNFPKGFEVAITNPPYLAKNSATRNSLVYQGEPYDDLYKKCLEVMLDCVPYVAAIIPESFITAGIFQERLDAVISLTCKMFDDTDCPVCLALFSKDKSEDFHVFRMDEFLGSYNKDLIWYKPISIGKYKWKFNDPLGEIGICCIDNTKEMSIKFIPGKEIDSSKIKISSRSLTRVSVSGIKIKNLNFLLQKCNDYLMWYRSNTKDVFLTTFKGLRSDGLYRRRLDFDTARAILDTVIEHFGQKII
;
A
#
# COMPACT_ATOMS: atom_id res chain seq x y z
N MET A 1 -9.62 -11.25 -20.09
CA MET A 1 -10.20 -11.48 -18.75
C MET A 1 -11.68 -11.14 -18.77
N ASN A 2 -12.56 -12.02 -18.29
CA ASN A 2 -13.98 -11.71 -18.18
C ASN A 2 -14.20 -10.55 -17.19
N ASP A 3 -15.05 -9.58 -17.55
CA ASP A 3 -15.38 -8.42 -16.69
C ASP A 3 -15.81 -8.83 -15.27
N ASN A 4 -16.39 -10.01 -15.11
CA ASN A 4 -16.76 -10.59 -13.81
C ASN A 4 -15.57 -10.83 -12.86
N GLN A 5 -14.37 -11.10 -13.35
CA GLN A 5 -13.19 -11.37 -12.49
C GLN A 5 -12.63 -10.09 -11.88
N LYS A 6 -12.58 -8.99 -12.67
CA LYS A 6 -12.20 -7.65 -12.17
C LYS A 6 -13.20 -7.13 -11.15
N GLN A 7 -14.48 -7.40 -11.34
CA GLN A 7 -15.53 -7.02 -10.39
C GLN A 7 -15.42 -7.73 -9.04
N LEU A 8 -14.88 -8.95 -9.03
CA LEU A 8 -14.66 -9.76 -7.82
C LEU A 8 -13.31 -9.51 -7.16
N GLY A 9 -12.46 -8.60 -7.71
CA GLY A 9 -11.14 -8.28 -7.16
C GLY A 9 -10.11 -9.42 -7.31
N LYS A 10 -10.28 -10.31 -8.28
CA LYS A 10 -9.38 -11.44 -8.54
C LYS A 10 -8.26 -11.03 -9.48
N TYR A 11 -7.02 -11.02 -8.99
CA TYR A 11 -5.81 -10.70 -9.75
C TYR A 11 -4.85 -11.89 -9.70
N TYR A 12 -4.29 -12.26 -10.87
CA TYR A 12 -3.39 -13.39 -10.97
C TYR A 12 -1.93 -12.92 -10.89
N THR A 13 -1.21 -13.47 -9.92
CA THR A 13 0.20 -13.17 -9.69
C THR A 13 1.07 -13.77 -10.81
N ILE A 14 1.97 -12.96 -11.39
CA ILE A 14 2.86 -13.35 -12.50
C ILE A 14 4.34 -13.32 -12.14
N ASN A 15 4.74 -12.43 -11.24
CA ASN A 15 6.11 -12.38 -10.73
C ASN A 15 6.22 -13.07 -9.38
N ASN A 16 7.40 -13.62 -9.08
CA ASN A 16 7.63 -14.42 -7.89
C ASN A 16 8.24 -13.58 -6.74
N PRO A 17 7.44 -13.09 -5.78
CA PRO A 17 7.97 -12.38 -4.62
C PRO A 17 8.58 -13.31 -3.57
N PHE A 18 8.38 -14.63 -3.72
CA PHE A 18 8.86 -15.66 -2.80
C PHE A 18 10.33 -16.02 -3.04
N ASP A 19 10.94 -15.48 -4.12
CA ASP A 19 12.39 -15.58 -4.35
C ASP A 19 13.21 -14.58 -3.54
N LEU A 20 12.58 -13.57 -2.95
CA LEU A 20 13.22 -12.58 -2.10
C LEU A 20 13.82 -13.24 -0.86
N ASN A 21 15.05 -12.82 -0.49
CA ASN A 21 15.74 -13.38 0.67
C ASN A 21 14.97 -13.17 1.96
N VAL A 22 14.35 -12.00 2.12
CA VAL A 22 13.51 -11.67 3.28
C VAL A 22 12.37 -12.69 3.46
N PHE A 23 11.70 -13.07 2.37
CA PHE A 23 10.67 -14.10 2.44
C PHE A 23 11.25 -15.48 2.76
N LYS A 24 12.35 -15.87 2.10
CA LYS A 24 13.02 -17.17 2.34
C LYS A 24 13.46 -17.31 3.78
N ASP A 25 14.03 -16.25 4.35
CA ASP A 25 14.45 -16.23 5.75
C ASP A 25 13.25 -16.39 6.69
N TRP A 26 12.19 -15.62 6.50
CA TRP A 26 10.95 -15.75 7.27
C TRP A 26 10.37 -17.17 7.16
N PHE A 27 10.25 -17.71 5.95
CA PHE A 27 9.68 -19.03 5.69
C PHE A 27 10.51 -20.15 6.36
N ASN A 28 11.84 -20.10 6.27
CA ASN A 28 12.74 -21.07 6.86
C ASN A 28 12.80 -21.01 8.40
N HIS A 29 12.40 -19.89 9.00
CA HIS A 29 12.29 -19.77 10.45
C HIS A 29 11.00 -20.40 11.02
N ILE A 30 10.06 -20.79 10.18
CA ILE A 30 8.85 -21.52 10.63
C ILE A 30 9.25 -22.94 11.04
N PRO A 31 8.92 -23.36 12.28
CA PRO A 31 9.30 -24.69 12.78
C PRO A 31 8.76 -25.82 11.90
N ASN A 32 9.63 -26.72 11.50
CA ASN A 32 9.31 -27.92 10.70
C ASN A 32 8.57 -27.60 9.38
N VAL A 33 8.79 -26.43 8.80
CA VAL A 33 8.05 -25.94 7.64
C VAL A 33 8.02 -26.92 6.47
N GLN A 34 9.08 -27.71 6.29
CA GLN A 34 9.18 -28.71 5.20
C GLN A 34 8.18 -29.85 5.32
N GLU A 35 7.66 -30.10 6.53
CA GLU A 35 6.68 -31.17 6.79
C GLU A 35 5.24 -30.64 6.83
N LEU A 36 5.06 -29.31 6.81
CA LEU A 36 3.76 -28.68 6.92
C LEU A 36 2.99 -28.72 5.59
N THR A 37 1.67 -28.88 5.70
CA THR A 37 0.76 -28.58 4.60
C THR A 37 0.47 -27.09 4.59
N ILE A 38 0.75 -26.41 3.47
CA ILE A 38 0.54 -24.99 3.27
C ILE A 38 -0.90 -24.74 2.80
N LEU A 39 -1.56 -23.78 3.42
CA LEU A 39 -2.91 -23.35 3.04
C LEU A 39 -2.87 -22.23 2.02
N GLU A 40 -3.58 -22.39 0.89
CA GLU A 40 -3.94 -21.31 -0.03
C GLU A 40 -5.46 -21.10 -0.02
N PRO A 41 -5.97 -20.16 0.83
CA PRO A 41 -7.41 -20.01 1.04
C PRO A 41 -8.15 -19.24 -0.06
N PHE A 42 -7.44 -18.63 -1.02
CA PHE A 42 -7.99 -17.83 -2.12
C PHE A 42 -7.27 -18.16 -3.44
N ALA A 43 -7.18 -19.44 -3.77
CA ALA A 43 -6.26 -20.02 -4.73
C ALA A 43 -6.43 -19.55 -6.19
N GLY A 44 -7.63 -19.07 -6.57
CA GLY A 44 -7.89 -18.64 -7.95
C GLY A 44 -7.54 -19.71 -8.98
N SER A 45 -6.36 -19.60 -9.60
CA SER A 45 -5.81 -20.56 -10.57
C SER A 45 -4.54 -21.29 -10.08
N ASN A 46 -4.25 -21.28 -8.77
CA ASN A 46 -3.04 -21.86 -8.17
C ASN A 46 -1.71 -21.20 -8.60
N ASN A 47 -1.72 -19.93 -9.02
CA ASN A 47 -0.48 -19.26 -9.44
C ASN A 47 0.56 -19.20 -8.32
N ILE A 48 0.15 -18.93 -7.08
CA ILE A 48 1.05 -18.89 -5.91
C ILE A 48 1.73 -20.24 -5.69
N VAL A 49 0.96 -21.32 -5.71
CA VAL A 49 1.49 -22.69 -5.55
C VAL A 49 2.55 -22.99 -6.61
N ASN A 50 2.28 -22.59 -7.86
CA ASN A 50 3.23 -22.79 -8.96
C ASN A 50 4.50 -21.93 -8.82
N LEU A 51 4.35 -20.68 -8.33
CA LEU A 51 5.48 -19.75 -8.13
C LEU A 51 6.38 -20.19 -6.97
N MET A 52 5.79 -20.65 -5.87
CA MET A 52 6.56 -21.09 -4.69
C MET A 52 7.55 -22.22 -5.01
N GLY A 53 7.15 -23.19 -5.86
CA GLY A 53 8.04 -24.27 -6.29
C GLY A 53 8.56 -25.18 -5.16
N VAL A 54 7.97 -25.12 -3.97
CA VAL A 54 8.36 -25.96 -2.81
C VAL A 54 7.69 -27.32 -2.87
N ASP A 55 8.31 -28.32 -2.24
CA ASP A 55 7.83 -29.71 -2.21
C ASP A 55 6.73 -29.98 -1.18
N ASN A 56 6.33 -28.95 -0.45
CA ASN A 56 5.25 -29.05 0.54
C ASN A 56 3.93 -29.52 -0.09
N ASN A 57 3.11 -30.18 0.71
CA ASN A 57 1.72 -30.39 0.38
C ASN A 57 0.94 -29.07 0.46
N TRP A 58 -0.06 -28.93 -0.39
CA TRP A 58 -0.93 -27.75 -0.42
C TRP A 58 -2.40 -28.14 -0.30
N GLU A 59 -3.12 -27.36 0.46
CA GLU A 59 -4.56 -27.41 0.56
C GLU A 59 -5.13 -26.09 0.02
N CYS A 60 -5.79 -26.18 -1.15
CA CYS A 60 -6.18 -25.00 -1.93
C CYS A 60 -7.70 -24.85 -1.95
N TYR A 61 -8.19 -23.63 -1.69
CA TYR A 61 -9.61 -23.29 -1.70
C TYR A 61 -9.89 -22.04 -2.53
N ASP A 62 -11.04 -22.00 -3.17
CA ASP A 62 -11.60 -20.80 -3.77
C ASP A 62 -13.14 -20.86 -3.76
N ILE A 63 -13.80 -19.70 -3.73
CA ILE A 63 -15.27 -19.62 -3.84
C ILE A 63 -15.75 -20.05 -5.23
N LEU A 64 -14.96 -19.75 -6.27
CA LEU A 64 -15.18 -20.09 -7.66
C LEU A 64 -13.90 -20.71 -8.24
N PRO A 65 -13.64 -21.99 -8.01
CA PRO A 65 -12.49 -22.68 -8.56
C PRO A 65 -12.46 -22.59 -10.09
N THR A 66 -11.31 -22.22 -10.65
CA THR A 66 -11.14 -22.22 -12.11
C THR A 66 -10.84 -23.64 -12.59
N THR A 67 -11.57 -24.10 -13.62
CA THR A 67 -11.38 -25.43 -14.20
C THR A 67 -10.44 -25.44 -15.40
N ASN A 68 -10.01 -24.26 -15.88
CA ASN A 68 -9.36 -24.10 -17.19
C ASN A 68 -7.83 -24.27 -17.17
N LEU A 69 -7.21 -24.39 -16.02
CA LEU A 69 -5.79 -24.68 -15.87
C LEU A 69 -5.64 -25.96 -15.08
N ALA A 70 -4.77 -26.88 -15.53
CA ALA A 70 -4.44 -28.09 -14.78
C ALA A 70 -3.61 -27.69 -13.54
N PRO A 71 -4.22 -27.44 -12.40
CA PRO A 71 -3.48 -26.99 -11.22
C PRO A 71 -2.65 -28.16 -10.67
N LYS A 72 -1.46 -27.85 -10.15
CA LYS A 72 -0.59 -28.83 -9.47
C LYS A 72 -1.34 -29.52 -8.32
N PHE A 73 -2.19 -28.77 -7.62
CA PHE A 73 -3.06 -29.28 -6.55
C PHE A 73 -4.53 -28.92 -6.84
N LYS A 74 -5.44 -29.82 -6.44
CA LYS A 74 -6.87 -29.64 -6.65
C LYS A 74 -7.41 -28.48 -5.80
N ILE A 75 -8.08 -27.52 -6.43
CA ILE A 75 -8.77 -26.45 -5.73
C ILE A 75 -10.15 -26.92 -5.30
N LYS A 76 -10.44 -26.86 -4.00
CA LYS A 76 -11.74 -27.22 -3.43
C LYS A 76 -12.63 -25.98 -3.36
N LYS A 77 -13.91 -26.13 -3.69
CA LYS A 77 -14.87 -25.04 -3.57
C LYS A 77 -15.18 -24.74 -2.10
N ARG A 78 -14.90 -23.51 -1.65
CA ARG A 78 -15.18 -23.08 -0.27
C ARG A 78 -15.27 -21.57 -0.18
N TYR A 79 -16.24 -21.08 0.59
CA TYR A 79 -16.29 -19.67 0.94
C TYR A 79 -15.51 -19.44 2.25
N THR A 80 -14.21 -19.22 2.13
CA THR A 80 -13.25 -19.20 3.23
C THR A 80 -13.46 -18.04 4.20
N ILE A 81 -13.95 -16.89 3.74
CA ILE A 81 -14.25 -15.74 4.63
C ILE A 81 -15.30 -16.12 5.70
N LYS A 82 -16.32 -16.93 5.33
CA LYS A 82 -17.39 -17.35 6.27
C LYS A 82 -17.07 -18.64 7.00
N ASN A 83 -16.32 -19.53 6.37
CA ASN A 83 -16.00 -20.83 6.89
C ASN A 83 -14.52 -21.14 6.65
N PHE A 84 -13.67 -20.51 7.45
CA PHE A 84 -12.22 -20.66 7.29
C PHE A 84 -11.76 -22.07 7.68
N PRO A 85 -10.86 -22.72 6.90
CA PRO A 85 -10.29 -24.01 7.22
C PRO A 85 -9.37 -23.90 8.45
N LYS A 86 -9.39 -24.89 9.33
CA LYS A 86 -8.63 -24.91 10.59
C LYS A 86 -7.57 -26.00 10.57
N GLY A 87 -6.58 -25.90 11.46
CA GLY A 87 -5.54 -26.91 11.63
C GLY A 87 -4.35 -26.73 10.69
N PHE A 88 -4.15 -25.52 10.15
CA PHE A 88 -2.98 -25.16 9.36
C PHE A 88 -2.07 -24.23 10.17
N GLU A 89 -0.77 -24.46 10.05
CA GLU A 89 0.25 -23.60 10.67
C GLU A 89 0.69 -22.45 9.75
N VAL A 90 0.60 -22.63 8.43
CA VAL A 90 1.07 -21.68 7.42
C VAL A 90 0.00 -21.43 6.36
N ALA A 91 -0.24 -20.16 6.05
CA ALA A 91 -1.02 -19.75 4.88
C ALA A 91 -0.21 -18.78 4.00
N ILE A 92 -0.20 -19.03 2.68
CA ILE A 92 0.45 -18.15 1.70
C ILE A 92 -0.57 -17.83 0.60
N THR A 93 -0.84 -16.55 0.37
CA THR A 93 -1.99 -16.19 -0.45
C THR A 93 -1.90 -14.81 -1.10
N ASN A 94 -2.72 -14.61 -2.11
CA ASN A 94 -3.10 -13.31 -2.68
C ASN A 94 -4.63 -13.15 -2.50
N PRO A 95 -5.10 -12.57 -1.39
CA PRO A 95 -6.54 -12.44 -1.13
C PRO A 95 -7.20 -11.48 -2.11
N PRO A 96 -8.53 -11.56 -2.33
CA PRO A 96 -9.24 -10.66 -3.22
C PRO A 96 -9.25 -9.21 -2.71
N TYR A 97 -9.02 -8.23 -3.62
CA TYR A 97 -9.08 -6.78 -3.33
C TYR A 97 -10.37 -6.19 -3.88
N LEU A 98 -11.24 -5.74 -3.02
CA LEU A 98 -12.47 -5.06 -3.39
C LEU A 98 -12.75 -3.94 -2.40
N ALA A 99 -12.43 -2.71 -2.79
CA ALA A 99 -12.76 -1.55 -1.97
C ALA A 99 -14.28 -1.35 -1.88
N LYS A 100 -14.78 -1.02 -0.68
CA LYS A 100 -16.21 -0.81 -0.38
C LYS A 100 -16.86 0.19 -1.36
N ASN A 101 -16.18 1.31 -1.62
CA ASN A 101 -16.65 2.32 -2.59
C ASN A 101 -16.74 1.77 -4.03
N SER A 102 -15.87 0.82 -4.39
CA SER A 102 -15.92 0.16 -5.71
C SER A 102 -17.08 -0.82 -5.78
N ALA A 103 -17.30 -1.59 -4.73
CA ALA A 103 -18.45 -2.48 -4.62
C ALA A 103 -19.77 -1.70 -4.76
N THR A 104 -19.92 -0.59 -4.03
CA THR A 104 -21.11 0.29 -4.09
C THR A 104 -21.35 0.82 -5.51
N ARG A 105 -20.30 1.34 -6.18
CA ARG A 105 -20.44 1.87 -7.55
C ARG A 105 -20.85 0.81 -8.57
N ASN A 106 -20.46 -0.45 -8.34
CA ASN A 106 -20.77 -1.56 -9.23
C ASN A 106 -21.98 -2.37 -8.76
N SER A 107 -22.73 -1.90 -7.78
CA SER A 107 -23.91 -2.57 -7.19
C SER A 107 -23.64 -4.01 -6.72
N LEU A 108 -22.40 -4.24 -6.21
CA LEU A 108 -21.98 -5.53 -5.67
C LEU A 108 -22.25 -5.58 -4.15
N VAL A 109 -22.59 -6.77 -3.65
CA VAL A 109 -22.71 -7.01 -2.22
C VAL A 109 -21.30 -7.01 -1.60
N TYR A 110 -21.02 -6.07 -0.72
CA TYR A 110 -19.74 -5.98 -0.05
C TYR A 110 -19.68 -6.96 1.13
N GLN A 111 -18.61 -7.76 1.20
CA GLN A 111 -18.42 -8.81 2.21
C GLN A 111 -17.26 -8.50 3.18
N GLY A 112 -16.68 -7.30 3.10
CA GLY A 112 -15.48 -6.90 3.85
C GLY A 112 -15.75 -6.17 5.17
N GLU A 113 -17.02 -6.05 5.62
CA GLU A 113 -17.33 -5.35 6.87
C GLU A 113 -16.56 -5.94 8.08
N PRO A 114 -16.06 -5.09 9.00
CA PRO A 114 -16.23 -3.63 9.10
C PRO A 114 -15.20 -2.81 8.28
N TYR A 115 -14.36 -3.44 7.48
CA TYR A 115 -13.25 -2.80 6.77
C TYR A 115 -13.71 -2.10 5.49
N ASP A 116 -12.85 -1.22 4.97
CA ASP A 116 -13.03 -0.46 3.72
C ASP A 116 -12.55 -1.22 2.47
N ASP A 117 -11.80 -2.32 2.66
CA ASP A 117 -11.37 -3.22 1.58
C ASP A 117 -11.44 -4.68 2.02
N LEU A 118 -11.80 -5.55 1.08
CA LEU A 118 -12.08 -6.96 1.33
C LEU A 118 -10.85 -7.74 1.82
N TYR A 119 -9.64 -7.41 1.32
CA TYR A 119 -8.42 -8.09 1.77
C TYR A 119 -8.19 -7.97 3.28
N LYS A 120 -8.63 -6.87 3.90
CA LYS A 120 -8.52 -6.66 5.36
C LYS A 120 -9.36 -7.66 6.13
N LYS A 121 -10.58 -7.96 5.63
CA LYS A 121 -11.41 -9.02 6.21
C LYS A 121 -10.79 -10.41 6.00
N CYS A 122 -10.18 -10.64 4.84
CA CYS A 122 -9.43 -11.87 4.59
C CYS A 122 -8.26 -12.03 5.56
N LEU A 123 -7.48 -10.95 5.81
CA LEU A 123 -6.40 -10.97 6.81
C LEU A 123 -6.91 -11.29 8.22
N GLU A 124 -7.99 -10.64 8.66
CA GLU A 124 -8.60 -10.90 9.98
C GLU A 124 -8.86 -12.40 10.17
N VAL A 125 -9.62 -13.03 9.27
CA VAL A 125 -9.98 -14.44 9.42
C VAL A 125 -8.78 -15.40 9.31
N MET A 126 -7.74 -15.02 8.54
CA MET A 126 -6.49 -15.78 8.48
C MET A 126 -5.70 -15.68 9.78
N LEU A 127 -5.50 -14.47 10.28
CA LEU A 127 -4.72 -14.21 11.48
C LEU A 127 -5.36 -14.79 12.74
N ASP A 128 -6.68 -14.92 12.78
CA ASP A 128 -7.41 -15.59 13.87
C ASP A 128 -7.21 -17.10 13.88
N CYS A 129 -6.86 -17.72 12.75
CA CYS A 129 -6.86 -19.16 12.58
C CYS A 129 -5.50 -19.77 12.26
N VAL A 130 -4.54 -18.99 11.74
CA VAL A 130 -3.25 -19.48 11.23
C VAL A 130 -2.09 -18.74 11.89
N PRO A 131 -1.13 -19.46 12.50
CA PRO A 131 0.04 -18.87 13.13
C PRO A 131 0.93 -18.03 12.20
N TYR A 132 1.25 -18.53 11.00
CA TYR A 132 2.15 -17.88 10.05
C TYR A 132 1.42 -17.56 8.76
N VAL A 133 1.41 -16.29 8.36
CA VAL A 133 0.69 -15.84 7.17
C VAL A 133 1.61 -14.98 6.30
N ALA A 134 1.73 -15.34 5.01
CA ALA A 134 2.32 -14.49 3.99
C ALA A 134 1.23 -14.06 3.00
N ALA A 135 1.00 -12.75 2.86
CA ALA A 135 -0.07 -12.24 2.03
C ALA A 135 0.42 -11.15 1.07
N ILE A 136 0.14 -11.33 -0.23
CA ILE A 136 0.31 -10.26 -1.23
C ILE A 136 -0.92 -9.36 -1.13
N ILE A 137 -0.74 -8.11 -0.69
CA ILE A 137 -1.84 -7.18 -0.41
C ILE A 137 -1.51 -5.77 -0.91
N PRO A 138 -2.50 -4.88 -1.08
CA PRO A 138 -2.24 -3.51 -1.50
C PRO A 138 -1.19 -2.80 -0.63
N GLU A 139 -0.23 -2.12 -1.26
CA GLU A 139 0.88 -1.45 -0.56
C GLU A 139 0.41 -0.40 0.46
N SER A 140 -0.81 0.13 0.31
CA SER A 140 -1.44 1.01 1.29
C SER A 140 -1.59 0.38 2.69
N PHE A 141 -1.45 -0.93 2.81
CA PHE A 141 -1.42 -1.64 4.09
C PHE A 141 -0.28 -1.18 5.00
N ILE A 142 0.88 -0.81 4.45
CA ILE A 142 2.06 -0.36 5.23
C ILE A 142 1.68 0.78 6.19
N THR A 143 0.75 1.64 5.79
CA THR A 143 0.32 2.81 6.57
C THR A 143 -1.07 2.66 7.18
N ALA A 144 -1.70 1.50 7.07
CA ALA A 144 -3.09 1.30 7.49
C ALA A 144 -3.27 1.23 9.03
N GLY A 145 -2.20 0.95 9.78
CA GLY A 145 -2.23 0.91 11.24
C GLY A 145 -3.04 -0.26 11.85
N ILE A 146 -3.27 -1.33 11.08
CA ILE A 146 -4.05 -2.50 11.50
C ILE A 146 -3.20 -3.78 11.45
N PHE A 147 -3.52 -4.75 12.29
CA PHE A 147 -2.86 -6.06 12.36
C PHE A 147 -1.34 -6.02 12.61
N GLN A 148 -0.84 -4.93 13.19
CA GLN A 148 0.60 -4.74 13.41
C GLN A 148 1.16 -5.64 14.50
N GLU A 149 0.34 -6.10 15.45
CA GLU A 149 0.77 -6.89 16.61
C GLU A 149 1.48 -8.21 16.24
N ARG A 150 1.20 -8.76 15.06
CA ARG A 150 1.78 -10.02 14.57
C ARG A 150 2.61 -9.84 13.30
N LEU A 151 2.81 -8.59 12.86
CA LEU A 151 3.50 -8.25 11.64
C LEU A 151 5.02 -8.27 11.88
N ASP A 152 5.76 -9.16 11.23
CA ASP A 152 7.21 -9.23 11.29
C ASP A 152 7.85 -8.29 10.27
N ALA A 153 7.35 -8.38 9.03
CA ALA A 153 7.91 -7.58 7.94
C ALA A 153 6.87 -7.25 6.87
N VAL A 154 7.12 -6.14 6.19
CA VAL A 154 6.41 -5.75 4.96
C VAL A 154 7.43 -5.46 3.87
N ILE A 155 7.25 -6.07 2.71
CA ILE A 155 8.12 -5.90 1.56
C ILE A 155 7.36 -5.17 0.45
N SER A 156 7.69 -3.90 0.19
CA SER A 156 7.17 -3.15 -0.96
C SER A 156 7.69 -3.79 -2.25
N LEU A 157 6.77 -4.25 -3.11
CA LEU A 157 7.11 -4.92 -4.37
C LEU A 157 7.12 -3.89 -5.51
N THR A 158 8.31 -3.60 -6.04
CA THR A 158 8.48 -2.59 -7.08
C THR A 158 8.26 -3.13 -8.50
N CYS A 159 8.18 -4.45 -8.66
CA CYS A 159 7.90 -5.07 -9.95
C CYS A 159 6.38 -5.18 -10.20
N LYS A 160 5.99 -5.26 -11.47
CA LYS A 160 4.59 -5.52 -11.84
C LYS A 160 4.19 -6.92 -11.40
N MET A 161 3.27 -7.02 -10.46
CA MET A 161 2.86 -8.30 -9.87
C MET A 161 1.70 -8.97 -10.61
N PHE A 162 0.93 -8.25 -11.42
CA PHE A 162 -0.27 -8.75 -12.09
C PHE A 162 -0.29 -8.35 -13.57
N ASP A 163 -0.80 -9.23 -14.43
CA ASP A 163 -0.90 -8.95 -15.87
C ASP A 163 -1.89 -7.83 -16.20
N ASP A 164 -2.98 -7.77 -15.47
CA ASP A 164 -4.18 -7.01 -15.80
C ASP A 164 -4.37 -5.74 -14.97
N THR A 165 -3.47 -5.47 -14.02
CA THR A 165 -3.49 -4.26 -13.21
C THR A 165 -2.09 -3.80 -12.80
N ASP A 166 -1.92 -2.49 -12.73
CA ASP A 166 -0.75 -1.84 -12.13
C ASP A 166 -1.03 -1.45 -10.67
N CYS A 167 -1.72 -2.32 -9.92
CA CYS A 167 -1.97 -2.09 -8.50
C CYS A 167 -0.66 -2.31 -7.73
N PRO A 168 -0.13 -1.28 -7.04
CA PRO A 168 1.02 -1.45 -6.18
C PRO A 168 0.67 -2.33 -4.97
N VAL A 169 1.51 -3.33 -4.71
CA VAL A 169 1.31 -4.30 -3.63
C VAL A 169 2.56 -4.48 -2.80
N CYS A 170 2.37 -5.02 -1.61
CA CYS A 170 3.43 -5.50 -0.74
C CYS A 170 3.21 -6.97 -0.39
N LEU A 171 4.27 -7.64 0.01
CA LEU A 171 4.20 -8.93 0.68
C LEU A 171 4.29 -8.67 2.19
N ALA A 172 3.22 -8.97 2.92
CA ALA A 172 3.16 -8.86 4.37
C ALA A 172 3.38 -10.22 5.01
N LEU A 173 4.30 -10.29 5.99
CA LEU A 173 4.74 -11.50 6.68
C LEU A 173 4.34 -11.41 8.14
N PHE A 174 3.54 -12.36 8.60
CA PHE A 174 3.00 -12.41 9.95
C PHE A 174 3.43 -13.69 10.65
N SER A 175 3.83 -13.58 11.91
CA SER A 175 4.14 -14.71 12.79
C SER A 175 3.11 -14.88 13.90
N LYS A 176 3.22 -15.99 14.63
CA LYS A 176 2.35 -16.29 15.78
C LYS A 176 2.61 -15.39 16.98
N ASP A 177 3.86 -14.95 17.12
CA ASP A 177 4.30 -14.17 18.27
C ASP A 177 3.99 -12.68 18.05
N LYS A 178 3.67 -11.98 19.14
CA LYS A 178 3.41 -10.54 19.07
C LYS A 178 4.73 -9.77 18.92
N SER A 179 4.70 -8.77 18.06
CA SER A 179 5.80 -7.84 17.85
C SER A 179 5.37 -6.41 18.20
N GLU A 180 6.26 -5.64 18.81
CA GLU A 180 6.04 -4.20 19.08
C GLU A 180 6.35 -3.33 17.87
N ASP A 181 7.09 -3.86 16.89
CA ASP A 181 7.49 -3.17 15.67
C ASP A 181 7.69 -4.17 14.53
N PHE A 182 7.70 -3.70 13.31
CA PHE A 182 7.93 -4.52 12.13
C PHE A 182 8.95 -3.89 11.19
N HIS A 183 9.59 -4.75 10.40
CA HIS A 183 10.59 -4.34 9.43
C HIS A 183 9.97 -3.97 8.09
N VAL A 184 10.48 -2.92 7.48
CA VAL A 184 10.03 -2.47 6.16
C VAL A 184 11.16 -2.65 5.16
N PHE A 185 10.83 -3.31 4.05
CA PHE A 185 11.76 -3.57 2.95
C PHE A 185 11.20 -3.01 1.64
N ARG A 186 12.10 -2.73 0.71
CA ARG A 186 11.79 -2.52 -0.69
C ARG A 186 12.52 -3.59 -1.50
N MET A 187 11.82 -4.60 -1.99
CA MET A 187 12.42 -5.85 -2.42
C MET A 187 13.31 -6.41 -1.29
N ASP A 188 14.59 -6.69 -1.51
CA ASP A 188 15.54 -7.13 -0.48
C ASP A 188 16.27 -5.96 0.24
N GLU A 189 16.00 -4.69 -0.13
CA GLU A 189 16.60 -3.51 0.53
C GLU A 189 15.89 -3.26 1.86
N PHE A 190 16.60 -3.41 2.99
CA PHE A 190 16.09 -3.03 4.31
C PHE A 190 16.01 -1.51 4.44
N LEU A 191 14.84 -0.97 4.75
CA LEU A 191 14.63 0.46 4.91
C LEU A 191 14.67 0.92 6.38
N GLY A 192 14.33 0.04 7.30
CA GLY A 192 14.28 0.32 8.75
C GLY A 192 13.11 -0.37 9.44
N SER A 193 13.08 -0.29 10.76
CA SER A 193 11.92 -0.65 11.56
C SER A 193 10.89 0.48 11.53
N TYR A 194 9.61 0.13 11.44
CA TYR A 194 8.55 1.11 11.19
C TYR A 194 8.47 2.19 12.28
N ASN A 195 8.36 1.78 13.55
CA ASN A 195 8.19 2.70 14.67
C ASN A 195 9.54 3.29 15.15
N LYS A 196 10.62 2.51 15.11
CA LYS A 196 11.93 2.95 15.61
C LYS A 196 12.62 3.91 14.64
N ASP A 197 12.55 3.62 13.33
CA ASP A 197 13.36 4.32 12.34
C ASP A 197 12.52 5.19 11.42
N LEU A 198 11.49 4.61 10.77
CA LEU A 198 10.84 5.24 9.63
C LEU A 198 9.80 6.29 10.01
N ILE A 199 9.08 6.10 11.12
CA ILE A 199 8.02 7.03 11.55
C ILE A 199 8.56 8.44 11.81
N TRP A 200 9.82 8.57 12.22
CA TRP A 200 10.47 9.84 12.50
C TRP A 200 10.67 10.74 11.27
N TYR A 201 10.65 10.14 10.07
CA TYR A 201 10.72 10.91 8.84
C TYR A 201 9.38 11.52 8.45
N LYS A 202 8.25 11.03 8.98
CA LYS A 202 6.92 11.54 8.62
C LYS A 202 6.75 12.97 9.13
N PRO A 203 6.28 13.88 8.26
CA PRO A 203 5.94 15.23 8.70
C PRO A 203 4.74 15.17 9.66
N ILE A 204 4.73 16.06 10.66
CA ILE A 204 3.68 16.12 11.68
C ILE A 204 2.84 17.36 11.44
N SER A 205 1.54 17.19 11.24
CA SER A 205 0.61 18.32 11.26
C SER A 205 0.32 18.73 12.71
N ILE A 206 0.58 19.98 13.00
CA ILE A 206 0.36 20.55 14.35
C ILE A 206 -1.01 21.18 14.51
N GLY A 207 -1.79 21.28 13.42
CA GLY A 207 -3.14 21.85 13.44
C GLY A 207 -3.22 23.34 13.79
N LYS A 208 -2.07 24.05 13.84
CA LYS A 208 -1.99 25.46 14.21
C LYS A 208 -2.45 26.40 13.10
N TYR A 209 -2.20 26.01 11.84
CA TYR A 209 -2.51 26.83 10.68
C TYR A 209 -3.74 26.30 9.94
N LYS A 210 -4.61 27.22 9.47
CA LYS A 210 -5.84 26.87 8.75
C LYS A 210 -5.58 26.88 7.25
N TRP A 211 -5.14 25.74 6.72
CA TRP A 211 -4.89 25.52 5.29
C TRP A 211 -6.19 25.20 4.55
N LYS A 212 -6.41 25.87 3.43
CA LYS A 212 -7.52 25.59 2.49
C LYS A 212 -6.93 25.10 1.18
N PHE A 213 -7.15 23.82 0.89
CA PHE A 213 -6.78 23.19 -0.38
C PHE A 213 -7.88 23.42 -1.43
N ASN A 214 -7.51 23.31 -2.70
CA ASN A 214 -8.38 23.58 -3.84
C ASN A 214 -8.98 25.01 -3.81
N ASP A 215 -8.20 25.96 -3.32
CA ASP A 215 -8.54 27.38 -3.37
C ASP A 215 -7.98 28.02 -4.65
N PRO A 216 -8.87 28.47 -5.60
CA PRO A 216 -8.40 29.08 -6.84
C PRO A 216 -7.52 30.32 -6.63
N LEU A 217 -7.62 30.98 -5.48
CA LEU A 217 -6.84 32.16 -5.12
C LEU A 217 -5.58 31.83 -4.30
N GLY A 218 -5.35 30.55 -3.96
CA GLY A 218 -4.21 30.15 -3.13
C GLY A 218 -2.87 30.54 -3.73
N GLU A 219 -1.94 31.03 -2.91
CA GLU A 219 -0.61 31.48 -3.33
C GLU A 219 0.37 30.30 -3.49
N ILE A 220 0.13 29.17 -2.81
CA ILE A 220 0.93 27.95 -2.90
C ILE A 220 0.31 27.02 -3.91
N GLY A 221 1.07 26.57 -4.88
CA GLY A 221 0.66 25.50 -5.80
C GLY A 221 1.31 24.18 -5.43
N ILE A 222 0.63 23.06 -5.64
CA ILE A 222 1.19 21.72 -5.44
C ILE A 222 0.86 20.83 -6.62
N CYS A 223 1.90 20.29 -7.26
CA CYS A 223 1.79 19.16 -8.17
C CYS A 223 1.81 17.88 -7.30
N CYS A 224 0.65 17.26 -7.09
CA CYS A 224 0.50 16.21 -6.09
C CYS A 224 0.82 14.79 -6.61
N ILE A 225 1.07 14.59 -7.90
CA ILE A 225 1.27 13.26 -8.49
C ILE A 225 2.52 13.27 -9.35
N ASP A 226 3.37 12.25 -9.21
CA ASP A 226 4.49 12.01 -10.11
C ASP A 226 4.00 11.84 -11.57
N ASN A 227 4.74 12.38 -12.52
CA ASN A 227 4.49 12.11 -13.93
C ASN A 227 5.02 10.69 -14.31
N THR A 228 4.88 10.30 -15.56
CA THR A 228 5.33 8.99 -16.05
C THR A 228 6.83 8.93 -16.36
N LYS A 229 7.54 10.06 -16.31
CA LYS A 229 8.97 10.12 -16.65
C LYS A 229 9.85 10.05 -15.41
N GLU A 230 9.44 10.80 -14.35
CA GLU A 230 10.29 11.01 -13.17
C GLU A 230 9.48 11.37 -11.91
N MET A 231 10.15 11.47 -10.78
CA MET A 231 9.60 12.10 -9.58
C MET A 231 9.33 13.58 -9.86
N SER A 232 8.07 14.00 -9.77
CA SER A 232 7.66 15.36 -10.12
C SER A 232 6.67 16.01 -9.15
N ILE A 233 6.40 15.37 -8.02
CA ILE A 233 5.67 16.01 -6.92
C ILE A 233 6.49 17.18 -6.43
N LYS A 234 5.89 18.38 -6.37
CA LYS A 234 6.57 19.60 -5.94
C LYS A 234 5.62 20.71 -5.50
N PHE A 235 6.14 21.60 -4.67
CA PHE A 235 5.54 22.87 -4.31
C PHE A 235 6.03 23.96 -5.24
N ILE A 236 5.12 24.76 -5.79
CA ILE A 236 5.39 25.83 -6.79
C ILE A 236 4.56 27.07 -6.45
N PRO A 237 4.83 28.24 -7.02
CA PRO A 237 3.94 29.38 -6.91
C PRO A 237 2.54 29.05 -7.44
N GLY A 238 1.50 29.41 -6.67
CA GLY A 238 0.10 29.10 -7.04
C GLY A 238 -0.27 29.63 -8.44
N LYS A 239 0.25 30.78 -8.82
CA LYS A 239 0.03 31.39 -10.16
C LYS A 239 0.47 30.50 -11.34
N GLU A 240 1.36 29.52 -11.13
CA GLU A 240 1.81 28.59 -12.16
C GLU A 240 0.78 27.47 -12.41
N ILE A 241 -0.22 27.31 -11.54
CA ILE A 241 -1.32 26.38 -11.73
C ILE A 241 -2.53 27.16 -12.24
N ASP A 242 -3.04 26.76 -13.39
CA ASP A 242 -4.27 27.31 -13.96
C ASP A 242 -5.46 27.07 -13.01
N SER A 243 -6.02 28.15 -12.49
CA SER A 243 -7.13 28.09 -11.52
C SER A 243 -8.39 27.42 -12.07
N SER A 244 -8.61 27.47 -13.40
CA SER A 244 -9.74 26.81 -14.06
C SER A 244 -9.69 25.27 -13.97
N LYS A 245 -8.50 24.71 -13.77
CA LYS A 245 -8.27 23.27 -13.61
C LYS A 245 -8.51 22.77 -12.19
N ILE A 246 -8.69 23.68 -11.23
CA ILE A 246 -8.88 23.32 -9.80
C ILE A 246 -10.35 23.14 -9.53
N LYS A 247 -10.75 21.90 -9.28
CA LYS A 247 -12.11 21.54 -8.84
C LYS A 247 -12.06 21.20 -7.35
N ILE A 248 -13.22 21.26 -6.68
CA ILE A 248 -13.36 20.87 -5.25
C ILE A 248 -12.81 19.47 -4.98
N SER A 249 -12.95 18.57 -5.95
CA SER A 249 -12.45 17.17 -5.86
C SER A 249 -11.06 16.94 -6.46
N SER A 250 -10.34 18.00 -6.86
CA SER A 250 -9.00 17.85 -7.44
C SER A 250 -8.03 17.23 -6.44
N ARG A 251 -7.26 16.24 -6.88
CA ARG A 251 -6.24 15.55 -6.08
C ARG A 251 -4.89 15.42 -6.78
N SER A 252 -4.80 15.88 -8.01
CA SER A 252 -3.56 15.85 -8.81
C SER A 252 -2.80 17.16 -8.84
N LEU A 253 -3.55 18.25 -8.82
CA LEU A 253 -3.07 19.64 -8.75
C LEU A 253 -3.94 20.38 -7.75
N THR A 254 -3.35 21.24 -6.94
CA THR A 254 -4.09 22.11 -6.02
C THR A 254 -3.38 23.43 -5.84
N ARG A 255 -4.19 24.48 -5.55
CA ARG A 255 -3.70 25.71 -4.96
C ARG A 255 -4.13 25.75 -3.52
N VAL A 256 -3.28 26.29 -2.65
CA VAL A 256 -3.49 26.30 -1.20
C VAL A 256 -3.35 27.73 -0.68
N SER A 257 -4.30 28.14 0.13
CA SER A 257 -4.23 29.36 0.93
C SER A 257 -4.13 29.05 2.41
N VAL A 258 -3.66 30.00 3.19
CA VAL A 258 -3.64 29.93 4.65
C VAL A 258 -4.32 31.13 5.25
N SER A 259 -5.06 30.95 6.36
CA SER A 259 -5.65 32.03 7.12
C SER A 259 -5.00 32.20 8.48
N GLY A 260 -5.00 33.45 8.97
CA GLY A 260 -4.43 33.82 10.28
C GLY A 260 -2.93 34.14 10.27
N ILE A 261 -2.24 33.93 9.15
CA ILE A 261 -0.84 34.35 8.93
C ILE A 261 -0.68 34.96 7.54
N LYS A 262 0.33 35.81 7.37
CA LYS A 262 0.73 36.37 6.07
C LYS A 262 2.09 35.82 5.67
N ILE A 263 2.14 35.16 4.50
CA ILE A 263 3.39 34.67 3.95
C ILE A 263 4.14 35.88 3.33
N LYS A 264 5.28 36.25 3.88
CA LYS A 264 6.12 37.34 3.39
C LYS A 264 7.15 36.86 2.36
N ASN A 265 7.62 35.61 2.52
CA ASN A 265 8.62 35.04 1.62
C ASN A 265 8.16 33.69 1.07
N LEU A 266 7.29 33.75 0.05
CA LEU A 266 6.72 32.56 -0.60
C LEU A 266 7.82 31.68 -1.23
N ASN A 267 8.78 32.27 -1.91
CA ASN A 267 9.83 31.48 -2.60
C ASN A 267 10.65 30.66 -1.61
N PHE A 268 11.01 31.25 -0.46
CA PHE A 268 11.73 30.54 0.59
C PHE A 268 10.89 29.39 1.18
N LEU A 269 9.60 29.63 1.45
CA LEU A 269 8.66 28.57 1.89
C LEU A 269 8.64 27.40 0.93
N LEU A 270 8.41 27.67 -0.37
CA LEU A 270 8.32 26.64 -1.39
C LEU A 270 9.61 25.85 -1.54
N GLN A 271 10.76 26.54 -1.51
CA GLN A 271 12.06 25.89 -1.52
C GLN A 271 12.19 24.93 -0.33
N LYS A 272 11.88 25.38 0.90
CA LYS A 272 12.00 24.54 2.10
C LYS A 272 11.01 23.37 2.10
N CYS A 273 9.81 23.54 1.57
CA CYS A 273 8.86 22.44 1.38
C CYS A 273 9.40 21.40 0.39
N ASN A 274 10.02 21.82 -0.70
CA ASN A 274 10.64 20.92 -1.66
C ASN A 274 11.88 20.22 -1.09
N ASP A 275 12.73 20.93 -0.36
CA ASP A 275 13.90 20.36 0.33
C ASP A 275 13.45 19.25 1.31
N TYR A 276 12.42 19.54 2.12
CA TYR A 276 11.85 18.57 3.05
C TYR A 276 11.24 17.37 2.33
N LEU A 277 10.45 17.60 1.28
CA LEU A 277 9.82 16.53 0.50
C LEU A 277 10.87 15.61 -0.11
N MET A 278 11.95 16.15 -0.66
CA MET A 278 13.05 15.37 -1.24
C MET A 278 13.75 14.52 -0.17
N TRP A 279 14.05 15.11 0.99
CA TRP A 279 14.64 14.42 2.14
C TRP A 279 13.73 13.29 2.64
N TYR A 280 12.42 13.57 2.78
CA TYR A 280 11.42 12.59 3.18
C TYR A 280 11.36 11.40 2.21
N ARG A 281 11.25 11.68 0.91
CA ARG A 281 11.21 10.65 -0.14
C ARG A 281 12.47 9.79 -0.19
N SER A 282 13.64 10.41 -0.04
CA SER A 282 14.93 9.73 -0.09
C SER A 282 15.12 8.75 1.07
N ASN A 283 14.72 9.15 2.28
CA ASN A 283 14.90 8.33 3.49
C ASN A 283 13.82 7.25 3.66
N THR A 284 12.62 7.48 3.14
CA THR A 284 11.51 6.51 3.23
C THR A 284 11.31 5.68 1.97
N LYS A 285 12.08 5.96 0.89
CA LYS A 285 11.88 5.32 -0.41
C LYS A 285 10.42 5.33 -0.88
N ASP A 286 9.72 6.41 -0.54
CA ASP A 286 8.31 6.64 -0.88
C ASP A 286 7.28 5.71 -0.21
N VAL A 287 7.63 4.84 0.72
CA VAL A 287 6.69 3.86 1.31
C VAL A 287 5.51 4.50 2.05
N PHE A 288 5.63 5.76 2.47
CA PHE A 288 4.54 6.49 3.12
C PHE A 288 3.73 7.37 2.17
N LEU A 289 4.18 7.57 0.94
CA LEU A 289 3.39 8.30 -0.04
C LEU A 289 2.31 7.40 -0.62
N THR A 290 1.13 7.96 -0.82
CA THR A 290 0.02 7.23 -1.46
C THR A 290 0.44 6.72 -2.82
N THR A 291 0.22 5.44 -3.08
CA THR A 291 0.49 4.85 -4.40
C THR A 291 -0.47 5.40 -5.46
N PHE A 292 0.03 5.53 -6.68
CA PHE A 292 -0.77 5.96 -7.81
C PHE A 292 -0.58 5.01 -8.99
N LYS A 293 -1.63 4.80 -9.78
CA LYS A 293 -1.61 3.88 -10.92
C LYS A 293 -0.56 4.26 -11.96
N GLY A 294 0.05 3.22 -12.54
CA GLY A 294 1.05 3.34 -13.61
C GLY A 294 2.47 3.52 -13.09
N LEU A 295 3.40 3.16 -13.93
CA LEU A 295 4.83 3.20 -13.64
C LEU A 295 5.46 4.48 -14.21
N ARG A 296 6.59 4.88 -13.64
CA ARG A 296 7.52 5.84 -14.19
C ARG A 296 8.49 5.15 -15.17
N SER A 297 9.26 5.93 -15.92
CA SER A 297 10.28 5.39 -16.83
C SER A 297 11.38 4.57 -16.14
N ASP A 298 11.58 4.78 -14.83
CA ASP A 298 12.50 4.01 -13.99
C ASP A 298 11.90 2.67 -13.48
N GLY A 299 10.68 2.33 -13.92
CA GLY A 299 9.98 1.11 -13.54
C GLY A 299 9.32 1.15 -12.16
N LEU A 300 9.44 2.25 -11.41
CA LEU A 300 8.81 2.39 -10.10
C LEU A 300 7.39 2.96 -10.22
N TYR A 301 6.54 2.59 -9.28
CA TYR A 301 5.18 3.13 -9.22
C TYR A 301 5.20 4.63 -8.97
N ARG A 302 4.31 5.33 -9.66
CA ARG A 302 4.03 6.74 -9.41
C ARG A 302 3.49 6.92 -8.00
N ARG A 303 3.80 8.04 -7.38
CA ARG A 303 3.34 8.40 -6.04
C ARG A 303 2.45 9.62 -6.08
N ARG A 304 1.64 9.75 -5.06
CA ARG A 304 0.81 10.92 -4.80
C ARG A 304 1.06 11.44 -3.40
N LEU A 305 1.30 12.73 -3.29
CA LEU A 305 1.27 13.47 -2.04
C LEU A 305 -0.19 13.77 -1.70
N ASP A 306 -0.73 13.16 -0.66
CA ASP A 306 -2.07 13.49 -0.16
C ASP A 306 -2.06 14.83 0.59
N PHE A 307 -3.26 15.40 0.80
CA PHE A 307 -3.38 16.72 1.40
C PHE A 307 -3.01 16.76 2.88
N ASP A 308 -3.12 15.67 3.60
CA ASP A 308 -2.75 15.62 5.01
C ASP A 308 -1.23 15.62 5.14
N THR A 309 -0.52 14.86 4.34
CA THR A 309 0.95 14.90 4.26
C THR A 309 1.44 16.24 3.75
N ALA A 310 0.78 16.84 2.74
CA ALA A 310 1.15 18.17 2.25
C ALA A 310 0.96 19.25 3.34
N ARG A 311 -0.13 19.19 4.09
CA ARG A 311 -0.38 20.08 5.25
C ARG A 311 0.70 19.92 6.30
N ALA A 312 1.05 18.69 6.63
CA ALA A 312 2.08 18.41 7.63
C ALA A 312 3.46 18.94 7.21
N ILE A 313 3.82 18.86 5.93
CA ILE A 313 5.05 19.46 5.40
C ILE A 313 5.02 20.99 5.55
N LEU A 314 3.91 21.64 5.17
CA LEU A 314 3.74 23.09 5.31
C LEU A 314 3.86 23.52 6.78
N ASP A 315 3.19 22.82 7.70
CA ASP A 315 3.25 23.07 9.14
C ASP A 315 4.67 22.94 9.66
N THR A 316 5.35 21.83 9.36
CA THR A 316 6.72 21.55 9.79
C THR A 316 7.68 22.64 9.32
N VAL A 317 7.59 23.05 8.06
CA VAL A 317 8.48 24.06 7.47
C VAL A 317 8.24 25.44 8.13
N ILE A 318 6.98 25.81 8.39
CA ILE A 318 6.70 27.11 9.04
C ILE A 318 7.16 27.09 10.50
N GLU A 319 6.98 26.00 11.23
CA GLU A 319 7.47 25.92 12.61
C GLU A 319 9.01 26.06 12.70
N HIS A 320 9.75 25.46 11.76
CA HIS A 320 11.20 25.56 11.75
C HIS A 320 11.75 26.90 11.23
N PHE A 321 11.10 27.50 10.25
CA PHE A 321 11.61 28.65 9.52
C PHE A 321 10.68 29.86 9.57
N GLY A 322 9.66 29.90 10.44
CA GLY A 322 8.61 30.90 10.47
C GLY A 322 9.12 32.34 10.49
N GLN A 323 10.18 32.66 11.27
CA GLN A 323 10.77 34.00 11.31
C GLN A 323 11.20 34.54 9.93
N LYS A 324 11.52 33.65 8.99
CA LYS A 324 11.92 34.01 7.61
C LYS A 324 10.78 33.95 6.61
N ILE A 325 9.63 33.35 6.99
CA ILE A 325 8.50 33.05 6.11
C ILE A 325 7.32 33.99 6.37
N ILE A 326 6.98 34.22 7.64
CA ILE A 326 5.78 34.96 8.09
C ILE A 326 6.10 36.30 8.76
#